data_f84eb6975dd7cf2cd1e7ba371d1f9798
#
_entry.id   f84eb6975dd7cf2cd1e7ba371d1f9798
#
_cell.length_a   1.000
_cell.length_b   1.000
_cell.length_c   1.000
_cell.angle_alpha   90.00
_cell.angle_beta   90.00
_cell.angle_gamma   90.00
#
_symmetry.space_group_name_H-M   'P 1'
#
loop_
_entity.id
_entity.type
_entity.pdbx_description
1 polymer ?
#
loop_
_entity_poly.entity_id
_entity_poly.type
_entity_poly.pdbx_seq_one_letter_code
_entity_poly.pdbx_strand_id
1 'polypeptide(L)'
;MEQILYNDPNIIFVNHIEEYQGPKKEHPKDRLIFLILNKGELRLNIDNREHVLHSNDLLLCFPKQDVGSARTSEDFQGSVVLIKAELVKSLVHSSMQSLKDFFYLHEHPVLHLSQNSRRLMAHYMTLLRYRYENPTENYNTDIVNAILQAMLYEMMNLIGRTAKPEDSHIIRQGERLFKRFMEMLVNDKVRSRSVSNYSERLCVTSKYLSAVCKQLTGRTASSWINEFVIKDVVRQLCYTDLSIKEISLRL
;
A
#
# COMPACT_ATOMS: atom_id res chain seq x y z
N MET A 1 -9.13 0.70 27.41
CA MET A 1 -10.37 0.54 26.59
C MET A 1 -10.06 0.97 25.17
N GLU A 2 -10.07 0.05 24.20
CA GLU A 2 -9.89 0.40 22.79
C GLU A 2 -11.06 1.29 22.36
N GLN A 3 -10.79 2.53 22.01
CA GLN A 3 -11.81 3.43 21.51
C GLN A 3 -11.85 3.31 19.97
N ILE A 4 -12.71 2.43 19.47
CA ILE A 4 -13.03 2.40 18.04
C ILE A 4 -13.78 3.68 17.73
N LEU A 5 -13.12 4.61 17.02
CA LEU A 5 -13.73 5.89 16.64
C LEU A 5 -14.62 5.74 15.41
N TYR A 6 -14.31 4.80 14.53
CA TYR A 6 -15.05 4.60 13.29
C TYR A 6 -14.91 3.16 12.79
N ASN A 7 -16.04 2.57 12.43
CA ASN A 7 -16.10 1.23 11.86
C ASN A 7 -17.07 1.24 10.69
N ASP A 8 -16.53 1.36 9.48
CA ASP A 8 -17.28 1.16 8.24
C ASP A 8 -16.67 0.02 7.42
N PRO A 9 -17.33 -0.46 6.37
CA PRO A 9 -16.83 -1.55 5.54
C PRO A 9 -15.44 -1.30 4.94
N ASN A 10 -15.04 -0.05 4.77
CA ASN A 10 -13.82 0.34 4.06
C ASN A 10 -12.70 0.80 4.99
N ILE A 11 -13.04 1.38 6.15
CA ILE A 11 -12.08 2.03 7.05
C ILE A 11 -12.43 1.68 8.49
N ILE A 12 -11.43 1.27 9.26
CA ILE A 12 -11.53 1.15 10.72
C ILE A 12 -10.47 2.07 11.30
N PHE A 13 -10.86 2.99 12.17
CA PHE A 13 -9.96 3.88 12.87
C PHE A 13 -10.03 3.62 14.38
N VAL A 14 -8.89 3.27 14.96
CA VAL A 14 -8.74 3.02 16.39
C VAL A 14 -7.69 3.98 16.92
N ASN A 15 -8.11 4.82 17.87
CA ASN A 15 -7.23 5.77 18.53
C ASN A 15 -6.92 5.28 19.97
N HIS A 16 -5.71 5.59 20.46
CA HIS A 16 -5.26 5.22 21.80
C HIS A 16 -5.37 3.72 22.08
N ILE A 17 -4.71 2.91 21.26
CA ILE A 17 -4.52 1.50 21.58
C ILE A 17 -3.52 1.43 22.72
N GLU A 18 -3.98 0.99 23.89
CA GLU A 18 -3.14 0.75 25.08
C GLU A 18 -2.63 -0.70 25.15
N GLU A 19 -3.29 -1.60 24.45
CA GLU A 19 -2.91 -3.00 24.29
C GLU A 19 -3.15 -3.45 22.86
N TYR A 20 -2.10 -3.81 22.17
CA TYR A 20 -2.22 -4.51 20.89
C TYR A 20 -2.11 -6.01 21.14
N GLN A 21 -3.22 -6.68 21.28
CA GLN A 21 -3.28 -8.14 21.50
C GLN A 21 -2.98 -8.99 20.25
N GLY A 22 -2.40 -8.38 19.22
CA GLY A 22 -2.20 -9.03 17.94
C GLY A 22 -3.52 -9.24 17.16
N PRO A 23 -3.47 -9.78 15.96
CA PRO A 23 -4.67 -10.08 15.20
C PRO A 23 -5.48 -11.16 15.92
N LYS A 24 -6.53 -10.78 16.64
CA LYS A 24 -7.64 -11.69 16.88
C LYS A 24 -8.03 -12.23 15.52
N LYS A 25 -8.40 -13.51 15.38
CA LYS A 25 -8.65 -14.33 14.18
C LYS A 25 -9.24 -13.65 12.92
N GLU A 26 -9.48 -12.36 12.93
CA GLU A 26 -10.16 -11.54 11.94
C GLU A 26 -9.36 -10.31 11.48
N HIS A 27 -8.01 -10.37 11.45
CA HIS A 27 -7.32 -9.38 10.62
C HIS A 27 -7.75 -9.64 9.19
N PRO A 28 -8.54 -8.74 8.63
CA PRO A 28 -8.92 -8.89 7.24
C PRO A 28 -7.64 -8.80 6.43
N LYS A 29 -7.20 -9.95 5.89
CA LYS A 29 -6.04 -10.05 4.97
C LYS A 29 -6.21 -9.18 3.72
N ASP A 30 -7.27 -8.39 3.65
CA ASP A 30 -7.65 -7.48 2.57
C ASP A 30 -7.44 -6.00 2.90
N ARG A 31 -6.83 -5.66 4.06
CA ARG A 31 -6.64 -4.27 4.51
C ARG A 31 -5.17 -3.87 4.58
N LEU A 32 -4.90 -2.61 4.26
CA LEU A 32 -3.67 -1.92 4.61
C LEU A 32 -3.74 -1.57 6.10
N ILE A 33 -2.71 -1.91 6.85
CA ILE A 33 -2.54 -1.52 8.25
C ILE A 33 -1.60 -0.32 8.28
N PHE A 34 -2.08 0.77 8.85
CA PHE A 34 -1.31 1.97 9.10
C PHE A 34 -1.31 2.21 10.61
N LEU A 35 -0.16 2.02 11.28
CA LEU A 35 0.00 2.19 12.72
C LEU A 35 1.09 3.22 13.01
N ILE A 36 0.75 4.23 13.80
CA ILE A 36 1.72 5.17 14.38
C ILE A 36 1.92 4.84 15.85
N LEU A 37 3.17 4.61 16.23
CA LEU A 37 3.53 4.41 17.64
C LEU A 37 3.87 5.74 18.29
N ASN A 38 3.06 6.15 19.26
CA ASN A 38 3.22 7.42 19.97
C ASN A 38 4.14 7.26 21.20
N LYS A 39 4.06 6.13 21.91
CA LYS A 39 4.84 5.83 23.11
C LYS A 39 5.04 4.32 23.26
N GLY A 40 6.14 3.94 23.92
CA GLY A 40 6.48 2.55 24.21
C GLY A 40 7.16 1.83 23.06
N GLU A 41 7.04 0.51 23.07
CA GLU A 41 7.62 -0.41 22.09
C GLU A 41 6.57 -1.43 21.63
N LEU A 42 6.60 -1.78 20.34
CA LEU A 42 5.83 -2.86 19.74
C LEU A 42 6.77 -3.80 19.01
N ARG A 43 6.75 -5.09 19.37
CA ARG A 43 7.41 -6.17 18.64
C ARG A 43 6.38 -7.02 17.95
N LEU A 44 6.55 -7.27 16.66
CA LEU A 44 5.65 -8.10 15.88
C LEU A 44 6.39 -8.84 14.76
N ASN A 45 5.83 -9.97 14.35
CA ASN A 45 6.33 -10.71 13.19
C ASN A 45 5.51 -10.36 11.94
N ILE A 46 6.19 -10.03 10.84
CA ILE A 46 5.59 -9.83 9.53
C ILE A 46 6.31 -10.75 8.55
N ASP A 47 5.59 -11.63 7.87
CA ASP A 47 6.16 -12.59 6.91
C ASP A 47 7.35 -13.38 7.50
N ASN A 48 7.23 -13.83 8.76
CA ASN A 48 8.26 -14.54 9.54
C ASN A 48 9.53 -13.73 9.86
N ARG A 49 9.47 -12.40 9.78
CA ARG A 49 10.55 -11.50 10.25
C ARG A 49 10.08 -10.71 11.46
N GLU A 50 10.92 -10.65 12.48
CA GLU A 50 10.66 -9.81 13.63
C GLU A 50 10.94 -8.35 13.31
N HIS A 51 9.99 -7.48 13.65
CA HIS A 51 10.12 -6.03 13.56
C HIS A 51 9.87 -5.42 14.94
N VAL A 52 10.69 -4.44 15.28
CA VAL A 52 10.58 -3.68 16.52
C VAL A 52 10.30 -2.23 16.17
N LEU A 53 9.22 -1.71 16.72
CA LEU A 53 8.85 -0.30 16.60
C LEU A 53 9.10 0.40 17.92
N HIS A 54 9.62 1.59 17.82
CA HIS A 54 9.80 2.52 18.93
C HIS A 54 8.93 3.77 18.75
N SER A 55 8.87 4.61 19.79
CA SER A 55 8.14 5.88 19.69
C SER A 55 8.56 6.69 18.45
N ASN A 56 7.58 7.18 17.70
CA ASN A 56 7.66 7.88 16.42
C ASN A 56 7.88 6.99 15.20
N ASP A 57 7.80 5.68 15.34
CA ASP A 57 7.80 4.80 14.18
C ASP A 57 6.39 4.66 13.59
N LEU A 58 6.37 4.52 12.28
CA LEU A 58 5.21 4.24 11.47
C LEU A 58 5.33 2.83 10.91
N LEU A 59 4.33 1.99 11.15
CA LEU A 59 4.20 0.68 10.54
C LEU A 59 3.21 0.72 9.37
N LEU A 60 3.60 0.09 8.28
CA LEU A 60 2.77 -0.16 7.12
C LEU A 60 2.79 -1.63 6.77
N CYS A 61 1.64 -2.31 6.94
CA CYS A 61 1.49 -3.67 6.44
C CYS A 61 0.49 -3.68 5.29
N PHE A 62 0.93 -4.25 4.17
CA PHE A 62 0.08 -4.40 3.00
C PHE A 62 -0.89 -5.58 3.16
N PRO A 63 -2.02 -5.55 2.40
CA PRO A 63 -2.91 -6.69 2.35
C PRO A 63 -2.17 -7.98 2.01
N LYS A 64 -2.52 -9.07 2.71
CA LYS A 64 -1.96 -10.43 2.60
C LYS A 64 -0.58 -10.66 3.19
N GLN A 65 0.10 -9.66 3.75
CA GLN A 65 1.23 -9.94 4.62
C GLN A 65 0.75 -10.71 5.85
N ASP A 66 1.53 -11.67 6.26
CA ASP A 66 1.22 -12.47 7.45
C ASP A 66 1.72 -11.74 8.69
N VAL A 67 0.76 -11.12 9.42
CA VAL A 67 1.06 -10.43 10.68
C VAL A 67 0.85 -11.42 11.81
N GLY A 68 1.94 -11.88 12.40
CA GLY A 68 1.95 -12.86 13.47
C GLY A 68 1.78 -12.25 14.87
N SER A 69 2.37 -12.93 15.85
CA SER A 69 2.32 -12.50 17.26
C SER A 69 2.88 -11.09 17.45
N ALA A 70 2.19 -10.30 18.25
CA ALA A 70 2.64 -8.98 18.67
C ALA A 70 2.77 -8.92 20.19
N ARG A 71 3.77 -8.15 20.67
CA ARG A 71 4.00 -7.86 22.09
C ARG A 71 4.23 -6.37 22.25
N THR A 72 3.62 -5.78 23.26
CA THR A 72 3.74 -4.36 23.57
C THR A 72 4.42 -4.16 24.92
N SER A 73 5.11 -3.02 25.10
CA SER A 73 5.53 -2.55 26.42
C SER A 73 4.33 -2.11 27.25
N GLU A 74 4.50 -1.99 28.55
CA GLU A 74 3.42 -1.57 29.48
C GLU A 74 2.93 -0.14 29.20
N ASP A 75 3.79 0.70 28.64
CA ASP A 75 3.50 2.11 28.33
C ASP A 75 3.13 2.34 26.86
N PHE A 76 2.79 1.28 26.14
CA PHE A 76 2.44 1.33 24.72
C PHE A 76 1.24 2.23 24.48
N GLN A 77 1.39 3.15 23.52
CA GLN A 77 0.31 3.99 23.00
C GLN A 77 0.47 4.15 21.48
N GLY A 78 -0.57 3.80 20.75
CA GLY A 78 -0.57 3.87 19.30
C GLY A 78 -1.92 4.28 18.71
N SER A 79 -1.92 4.57 17.43
CA SER A 79 -3.14 4.82 16.65
C SER A 79 -3.07 3.99 15.37
N VAL A 80 -4.18 3.33 15.02
CA VAL A 80 -4.26 2.45 13.85
C VAL A 80 -5.38 2.88 12.92
N VAL A 81 -5.07 2.90 11.62
CA VAL A 81 -6.06 2.99 10.55
C VAL A 81 -5.96 1.74 9.69
N LEU A 82 -7.06 1.03 9.54
CA LEU A 82 -7.18 -0.12 8.65
C LEU A 82 -7.97 0.31 7.42
N ILE A 83 -7.37 0.25 6.25
CA ILE A 83 -7.98 0.72 5.00
C ILE A 83 -8.14 -0.46 4.04
N LYS A 84 -9.33 -0.68 3.53
CA LYS A 84 -9.60 -1.74 2.57
C LYS A 84 -8.78 -1.58 1.28
N ALA A 85 -8.23 -2.67 0.76
CA ALA A 85 -7.33 -2.63 -0.41
C ALA A 85 -7.98 -1.98 -1.64
N GLU A 86 -9.27 -2.20 -1.85
CA GLU A 86 -10.04 -1.59 -2.94
C GLU A 86 -10.08 -0.07 -2.82
N LEU A 87 -10.28 0.45 -1.61
CA LEU A 87 -10.26 1.90 -1.36
C LEU A 87 -8.87 2.48 -1.59
N VAL A 88 -7.81 1.84 -1.08
CA VAL A 88 -6.42 2.30 -1.34
C VAL A 88 -6.15 2.39 -2.85
N LYS A 89 -6.58 1.40 -3.63
CA LYS A 89 -6.43 1.39 -5.09
C LYS A 89 -7.17 2.53 -5.78
N SER A 90 -8.35 2.92 -5.28
CA SER A 90 -9.12 4.03 -5.84
C SER A 90 -8.52 5.40 -5.50
N LEU A 91 -7.85 5.51 -4.34
CA LEU A 91 -7.27 6.76 -3.86
C LEU A 91 -5.88 7.05 -4.43
N VAL A 92 -5.09 6.02 -4.75
CA VAL A 92 -3.71 6.17 -5.20
C VAL A 92 -3.56 5.75 -6.65
N HIS A 93 -3.09 6.67 -7.49
CA HIS A 93 -2.78 6.34 -8.88
C HIS A 93 -1.50 5.50 -8.93
N SER A 94 -1.58 4.34 -9.61
CA SER A 94 -0.40 3.50 -9.82
C SER A 94 0.57 4.21 -10.78
N SER A 95 1.75 4.51 -10.29
CA SER A 95 2.87 5.05 -11.06
C SER A 95 4.10 4.16 -10.87
N MET A 96 5.14 4.36 -11.68
CA MET A 96 6.42 3.67 -11.49
C MET A 96 7.00 3.96 -10.09
N GLN A 97 6.87 5.19 -9.62
CA GLN A 97 7.35 5.59 -8.29
C GLN A 97 6.57 4.85 -7.22
N SER A 98 5.24 4.79 -7.31
CA SER A 98 4.40 4.03 -6.37
C SER A 98 4.77 2.56 -6.27
N LEU A 99 5.27 1.96 -7.35
CA LEU A 99 5.73 0.57 -7.34
C LEU A 99 7.06 0.40 -6.61
N LYS A 100 8.02 1.31 -6.83
CA LYS A 100 9.29 1.31 -6.08
C LYS A 100 9.04 1.49 -4.59
N ASP A 101 8.16 2.42 -4.24
CA ASP A 101 7.75 2.70 -2.87
C ASP A 101 7.07 1.48 -2.23
N PHE A 102 6.19 0.79 -2.98
CA PHE A 102 5.56 -0.44 -2.53
C PHE A 102 6.59 -1.53 -2.20
N PHE A 103 7.59 -1.76 -3.08
CA PHE A 103 8.64 -2.76 -2.83
C PHE A 103 9.48 -2.38 -1.62
N TYR A 104 9.87 -1.12 -1.53
CA TYR A 104 10.63 -0.63 -0.40
C TYR A 104 9.89 -0.89 0.91
N LEU A 105 8.61 -0.53 0.98
CA LEU A 105 7.78 -0.73 2.17
C LEU A 105 7.50 -2.20 2.48
N HIS A 106 7.39 -3.04 1.46
CA HIS A 106 7.22 -4.48 1.67
C HIS A 106 8.44 -5.10 2.36
N GLU A 107 9.63 -4.60 2.06
CA GLU A 107 10.89 -5.01 2.72
C GLU A 107 11.14 -4.28 4.05
N HIS A 108 10.74 -3.02 4.12
CA HIS A 108 10.94 -2.12 5.26
C HIS A 108 9.59 -1.57 5.76
N PRO A 109 8.74 -2.41 6.40
CA PRO A 109 7.41 -2.00 6.82
C PRO A 109 7.41 -0.97 7.95
N VAL A 110 8.55 -0.77 8.60
CA VAL A 110 8.75 0.20 9.69
C VAL A 110 9.54 1.39 9.18
N LEU A 111 8.98 2.58 9.29
CA LEU A 111 9.60 3.86 8.93
C LEU A 111 9.78 4.73 10.17
N HIS A 112 11.00 5.20 10.39
CA HIS A 112 11.24 6.20 11.44
C HIS A 112 10.87 7.60 10.96
N LEU A 113 9.92 8.24 11.67
CA LEU A 113 9.44 9.57 11.31
C LEU A 113 10.31 10.67 11.92
N SER A 114 10.75 11.62 11.09
CA SER A 114 11.32 12.87 11.60
C SER A 114 10.29 13.65 12.43
N GLN A 115 10.72 14.57 13.25
CA GLN A 115 9.82 15.39 14.06
C GLN A 115 8.76 16.11 13.21
N ASN A 116 9.15 16.63 12.04
CA ASN A 116 8.24 17.33 11.13
C ASN A 116 7.24 16.34 10.49
N SER A 117 7.71 15.18 10.03
CA SER A 117 6.85 14.14 9.47
C SER A 117 5.85 13.61 10.48
N ARG A 118 6.29 13.43 11.74
CA ARG A 118 5.41 13.04 12.84
C ARG A 118 4.31 14.06 13.08
N ARG A 119 4.65 15.35 13.15
CA ARG A 119 3.66 16.43 13.32
C ARG A 119 2.64 16.42 12.19
N LEU A 120 3.11 16.27 10.94
CA LEU A 120 2.24 16.24 9.78
C LEU A 120 1.28 15.04 9.83
N MET A 121 1.79 13.84 10.13
CA MET A 121 0.94 12.65 10.30
C MET A 121 -0.08 12.81 11.43
N ALA A 122 0.32 13.41 12.55
CA ALA A 122 -0.59 13.70 13.66
C ALA A 122 -1.72 14.66 13.24
N HIS A 123 -1.46 15.64 12.36
CA HIS A 123 -2.51 16.51 11.81
C HIS A 123 -3.51 15.72 10.96
N TYR A 124 -3.06 14.82 10.08
CA TYR A 124 -3.96 13.96 9.31
C TYR A 124 -4.81 13.07 10.22
N MET A 125 -4.22 12.46 11.23
CA MET A 125 -4.95 11.65 12.22
C MET A 125 -5.98 12.49 12.98
N THR A 126 -5.64 13.73 13.34
CA THR A 126 -6.58 14.67 13.98
C THR A 126 -7.72 15.05 13.06
N LEU A 127 -7.46 15.33 11.78
CA LEU A 127 -8.50 15.62 10.79
C LEU A 127 -9.43 14.43 10.57
N LEU A 128 -8.90 13.22 10.45
CA LEU A 128 -9.69 12.00 10.35
C LEU A 128 -10.58 11.83 11.57
N ARG A 129 -10.02 11.94 12.79
CA ARG A 129 -10.78 11.86 14.02
C ARG A 129 -11.91 12.88 14.06
N TYR A 130 -11.60 14.15 13.76
CA TYR A 130 -12.60 15.22 13.76
C TYR A 130 -13.76 14.91 12.82
N ARG A 131 -13.49 14.35 11.63
CA ARG A 131 -14.53 13.98 10.66
C ARG A 131 -15.37 12.81 11.12
N TYR A 132 -14.80 11.87 11.85
CA TYR A 132 -15.56 10.75 12.43
C TYR A 132 -16.42 11.16 13.61
N GLU A 133 -15.93 12.07 14.45
CA GLU A 133 -16.68 12.61 15.58
C GLU A 133 -17.78 13.61 15.11
N ASN A 134 -17.56 14.28 13.98
CA ASN A 134 -18.45 15.33 13.45
C ASN A 134 -18.75 15.07 11.96
N PRO A 135 -19.51 14.01 11.62
CA PRO A 135 -19.84 13.72 10.24
C PRO A 135 -20.77 14.82 9.69
N THR A 136 -20.53 15.21 8.44
CA THR A 136 -21.43 16.13 7.70
C THR A 136 -22.46 15.33 6.91
N GLU A 137 -23.65 15.88 6.69
CA GLU A 137 -24.70 15.23 5.90
C GLU A 137 -24.26 15.01 4.44
N ASN A 138 -23.55 16.00 3.88
CA ASN A 138 -23.07 15.97 2.51
C ASN A 138 -21.53 15.88 2.46
N TYR A 139 -20.99 15.18 1.46
CA TYR A 139 -19.54 15.10 1.15
C TYR A 139 -18.64 14.50 2.24
N ASN A 140 -19.20 13.91 3.30
CA ASN A 140 -18.35 13.37 4.38
C ASN A 140 -17.39 12.28 3.88
N THR A 141 -17.90 11.36 3.06
CA THR A 141 -17.08 10.30 2.46
C THR A 141 -16.01 10.87 1.54
N ASP A 142 -16.33 11.89 0.74
CA ASP A 142 -15.37 12.51 -0.18
C ASP A 142 -14.28 13.25 0.59
N ILE A 143 -14.63 13.95 1.67
CA ILE A 143 -13.66 14.63 2.55
C ILE A 143 -12.74 13.60 3.22
N VAL A 144 -13.28 12.52 3.78
CA VAL A 144 -12.48 11.45 4.39
C VAL A 144 -11.54 10.82 3.37
N ASN A 145 -12.03 10.51 2.17
CA ASN A 145 -11.23 9.98 1.07
C ASN A 145 -10.11 10.95 0.66
N ALA A 146 -10.37 12.25 0.59
CA ALA A 146 -9.36 13.26 0.27
C ALA A 146 -8.28 13.36 1.36
N ILE A 147 -8.65 13.29 2.63
CA ILE A 147 -7.68 13.25 3.75
C ILE A 147 -6.81 12.00 3.69
N LEU A 148 -7.42 10.82 3.47
CA LEU A 148 -6.69 9.56 3.31
C LEU A 148 -5.76 9.60 2.10
N GLN A 149 -6.22 10.14 0.97
CA GLN A 149 -5.41 10.29 -0.23
C GLN A 149 -4.18 11.18 0.01
N ALA A 150 -4.38 12.33 0.65
CA ALA A 150 -3.28 13.23 1.00
C ALA A 150 -2.29 12.55 1.96
N MET A 151 -2.77 11.84 2.97
CA MET A 151 -1.94 11.07 3.91
C MET A 151 -1.13 9.97 3.21
N LEU A 152 -1.74 9.25 2.26
CA LEU A 152 -1.05 8.22 1.47
C LEU A 152 0.04 8.81 0.56
N TYR A 153 -0.21 9.97 -0.08
CA TYR A 153 0.79 10.64 -0.90
C TYR A 153 1.95 11.21 -0.07
N GLU A 154 1.67 11.79 1.11
CA GLU A 154 2.74 12.20 2.02
C GLU A 154 3.61 11.04 2.47
N MET A 155 3.01 9.91 2.72
CA MET A 155 3.73 8.69 3.02
C MET A 155 4.67 8.27 1.88
N MET A 156 4.18 8.27 0.64
CA MET A 156 5.01 8.00 -0.53
C MET A 156 6.17 9.00 -0.68
N ASN A 157 5.92 10.27 -0.37
CA ASN A 157 6.96 11.31 -0.37
C ASN A 157 8.04 11.05 0.70
N LEU A 158 7.65 10.56 1.89
CA LEU A 158 8.59 10.18 2.95
C LEU A 158 9.49 9.00 2.52
N ILE A 159 8.92 8.00 1.87
CA ILE A 159 9.67 6.84 1.37
C ILE A 159 10.69 7.27 0.32
N GLY A 160 10.29 8.10 -0.64
CA GLY A 160 11.19 8.61 -1.67
C GLY A 160 12.42 9.34 -1.13
N ARG A 161 12.35 9.86 0.10
CA ARG A 161 13.47 10.52 0.79
C ARG A 161 14.35 9.57 1.59
N THR A 162 13.81 8.45 2.07
CA THR A 162 14.52 7.46 2.91
C THR A 162 15.09 6.30 2.13
N ALA A 163 14.46 5.94 1.02
CA ALA A 163 14.92 4.84 0.16
C ALA A 163 16.22 5.22 -0.56
N LYS A 164 17.36 4.83 0.02
CA LYS A 164 18.65 4.87 -0.69
C LYS A 164 18.71 3.74 -1.72
N PRO A 165 19.33 3.97 -2.91
CA PRO A 165 19.43 2.94 -3.95
C PRO A 165 20.19 1.67 -3.53
N GLU A 166 20.92 1.73 -2.42
CA GLU A 166 21.87 0.68 -1.98
C GLU A 166 21.31 -0.32 -0.96
N ASP A 167 20.14 -0.07 -0.36
CA ASP A 167 19.60 -0.92 0.72
C ASP A 167 18.92 -2.22 0.24
N SER A 168 19.05 -2.56 -1.06
CA SER A 168 18.40 -3.74 -1.64
C SER A 168 19.28 -5.01 -1.60
N HIS A 169 19.84 -5.37 -0.46
CA HIS A 169 20.78 -6.48 -0.40
C HIS A 169 20.20 -7.91 -0.38
N ILE A 170 18.92 -8.11 -0.16
CA ILE A 170 18.29 -9.45 -0.25
C ILE A 170 16.89 -9.36 -0.87
N ILE A 171 16.82 -8.94 -2.12
CA ILE A 171 15.57 -9.10 -2.88
C ILE A 171 15.43 -10.60 -3.20
N ARG A 172 14.37 -11.26 -2.68
CA ARG A 172 14.06 -12.65 -3.02
C ARG A 172 13.89 -12.77 -4.54
N GLN A 173 14.21 -13.92 -5.11
CA GLN A 173 14.16 -14.14 -6.57
C GLN A 173 12.79 -13.76 -7.17
N GLY A 174 11.69 -14.04 -6.45
CA GLY A 174 10.34 -13.65 -6.88
C GLY A 174 10.12 -12.13 -6.92
N GLU A 175 10.67 -11.40 -5.98
CA GLU A 175 10.57 -9.92 -5.93
C GLU A 175 11.35 -9.28 -7.08
N ARG A 176 12.57 -9.80 -7.38
CA ARG A 176 13.33 -9.37 -8.57
C ARG A 176 12.58 -9.64 -9.87
N LEU A 177 11.96 -10.81 -9.98
CA LEU A 177 11.16 -11.18 -11.13
C LEU A 177 9.97 -10.21 -11.29
N PHE A 178 9.24 -9.96 -10.21
CA PHE A 178 8.10 -9.05 -10.24
C PHE A 178 8.55 -7.61 -10.55
N LYS A 179 9.64 -7.12 -9.97
CA LYS A 179 10.21 -5.81 -10.26
C LYS A 179 10.51 -5.67 -11.76
N ARG A 180 11.23 -6.64 -12.34
CA ARG A 180 11.54 -6.66 -13.79
C ARG A 180 10.26 -6.70 -14.65
N PHE A 181 9.28 -7.49 -14.25
CA PHE A 181 7.98 -7.54 -14.92
C PHE A 181 7.30 -6.16 -14.93
N MET A 182 7.27 -5.48 -13.80
CA MET A 182 6.66 -4.16 -13.68
C MET A 182 7.43 -3.08 -14.45
N GLU A 183 8.77 -3.14 -14.45
CA GLU A 183 9.62 -2.26 -15.26
C GLU A 183 9.30 -2.42 -16.75
N MET A 184 9.10 -3.65 -17.23
CA MET A 184 8.67 -3.91 -18.60
C MET A 184 7.29 -3.33 -18.88
N LEU A 185 6.30 -3.53 -17.99
CA LEU A 185 4.95 -2.98 -18.14
C LEU A 185 4.95 -1.45 -18.23
N VAL A 186 5.82 -0.78 -17.51
CA VAL A 186 5.88 0.69 -17.53
C VAL A 186 6.63 1.21 -18.76
N ASN A 187 7.73 0.57 -19.14
CA ASN A 187 8.62 1.06 -20.20
C ASN A 187 8.16 0.64 -21.60
N ASP A 188 7.35 -0.41 -21.74
CA ASP A 188 6.88 -0.85 -23.04
C ASP A 188 5.96 0.21 -23.68
N LYS A 189 6.37 0.74 -24.84
CA LYS A 189 5.60 1.70 -25.64
C LYS A 189 4.32 1.08 -26.21
N VAL A 190 4.40 -0.18 -26.60
CA VAL A 190 3.27 -1.00 -27.06
C VAL A 190 3.20 -2.21 -26.14
N ARG A 191 2.15 -2.29 -25.34
CA ARG A 191 1.99 -3.36 -24.35
C ARG A 191 1.37 -4.58 -24.98
N SER A 192 2.05 -5.71 -24.80
CA SER A 192 1.41 -6.99 -25.09
C SER A 192 0.32 -7.28 -24.04
N ARG A 193 -0.83 -7.78 -24.49
CA ARG A 193 -1.89 -8.27 -23.60
C ARG A 193 -1.62 -9.68 -23.08
N SER A 194 -0.62 -10.37 -23.65
CA SER A 194 -0.29 -11.75 -23.32
C SER A 194 0.71 -11.84 -22.19
N VAL A 195 0.37 -12.61 -21.15
CA VAL A 195 1.30 -12.98 -20.07
C VAL A 195 2.49 -13.76 -20.63
N SER A 196 2.29 -14.56 -21.71
CA SER A 196 3.34 -15.34 -22.37
C SER A 196 4.47 -14.45 -22.86
N ASN A 197 4.16 -13.34 -23.53
CA ASN A 197 5.17 -12.41 -24.03
C ASN A 197 6.10 -11.91 -22.89
N TYR A 198 5.54 -11.52 -21.75
CA TYR A 198 6.33 -11.06 -20.62
C TYR A 198 7.12 -12.20 -19.96
N SER A 199 6.50 -13.36 -19.80
CA SER A 199 7.16 -14.51 -19.17
C SER A 199 8.32 -15.04 -20.00
N GLU A 200 8.20 -15.07 -21.34
CA GLU A 200 9.30 -15.42 -22.25
C GLU A 200 10.47 -14.46 -22.15
N ARG A 201 10.21 -13.15 -22.18
CA ARG A 201 11.24 -12.11 -22.00
C ARG A 201 11.90 -12.15 -20.63
N LEU A 202 11.22 -12.69 -19.62
CA LEU A 202 11.73 -12.86 -18.27
C LEU A 202 12.35 -14.25 -18.03
N CYS A 203 12.36 -15.12 -19.06
CA CYS A 203 12.87 -16.49 -19.00
C CYS A 203 12.20 -17.35 -17.91
N VAL A 204 10.88 -17.22 -17.76
CA VAL A 204 10.07 -17.99 -16.80
C VAL A 204 8.77 -18.47 -17.44
N THR A 205 8.06 -19.36 -16.78
CA THR A 205 6.72 -19.79 -17.24
C THR A 205 5.65 -18.75 -16.87
N SER A 206 4.60 -18.61 -17.69
CA SER A 206 3.46 -17.73 -17.40
C SER A 206 2.77 -18.08 -16.08
N LYS A 207 2.72 -19.38 -15.74
CA LYS A 207 2.17 -19.87 -14.47
C LYS A 207 3.02 -19.37 -13.28
N TYR A 208 4.34 -19.48 -13.37
CA TYR A 208 5.25 -19.02 -12.32
C TYR A 208 5.20 -17.49 -12.15
N LEU A 209 5.24 -16.73 -13.25
CA LEU A 209 5.10 -15.27 -13.19
C LEU A 209 3.78 -14.86 -12.52
N SER A 210 2.65 -15.49 -12.91
CA SER A 210 1.35 -15.19 -12.30
C SER A 210 1.28 -15.60 -10.82
N ALA A 211 1.92 -16.70 -10.44
CA ALA A 211 1.98 -17.14 -9.05
C ALA A 211 2.78 -16.15 -8.18
N VAL A 212 3.95 -15.70 -8.67
CA VAL A 212 4.78 -14.69 -7.99
C VAL A 212 4.02 -13.38 -7.83
N CYS A 213 3.39 -12.87 -8.90
CA CYS A 213 2.56 -11.67 -8.82
C CYS A 213 1.47 -11.82 -7.76
N LYS A 214 0.75 -12.97 -7.77
CA LYS A 214 -0.34 -13.24 -6.83
C LYS A 214 0.15 -13.36 -5.39
N GLN A 215 1.30 -13.98 -5.18
CA GLN A 215 1.91 -14.11 -3.85
C GLN A 215 2.30 -12.74 -3.28
N LEU A 216 2.96 -11.89 -4.07
CA LEU A 216 3.46 -10.59 -3.61
C LEU A 216 2.36 -9.53 -3.51
N THR A 217 1.37 -9.54 -4.41
CA THR A 217 0.42 -8.42 -4.53
C THR A 217 -1.04 -8.83 -4.43
N GLY A 218 -1.28 -10.15 -4.35
CA GLY A 218 -2.63 -10.70 -4.41
C GLY A 218 -3.28 -10.66 -5.78
N ARG A 219 -2.59 -10.19 -6.82
CA ARG A 219 -3.10 -10.01 -8.19
C ARG A 219 -2.27 -10.82 -9.16
N THR A 220 -2.90 -11.41 -10.17
CA THR A 220 -2.21 -12.16 -11.23
C THR A 220 -1.46 -11.23 -12.19
N ALA A 221 -0.50 -11.77 -12.95
CA ALA A 221 0.19 -11.03 -14.01
C ALA A 221 -0.80 -10.46 -15.04
N SER A 222 -1.81 -11.23 -15.44
CA SER A 222 -2.87 -10.75 -16.35
C SER A 222 -3.63 -9.55 -15.80
N SER A 223 -3.95 -9.56 -14.50
CA SER A 223 -4.61 -8.42 -13.84
C SER A 223 -3.76 -7.14 -13.89
N TRP A 224 -2.45 -7.27 -13.74
CA TRP A 224 -1.52 -6.14 -13.86
C TRP A 224 -1.44 -5.63 -15.30
N ILE A 225 -1.27 -6.51 -16.27
CA ILE A 225 -1.26 -6.16 -17.71
C ILE A 225 -2.53 -5.40 -18.08
N ASN A 226 -3.70 -5.93 -17.73
CA ASN A 226 -4.99 -5.31 -18.05
C ASN A 226 -5.11 -3.89 -17.46
N GLU A 227 -4.65 -3.67 -16.23
CA GLU A 227 -4.67 -2.34 -15.63
C GLU A 227 -3.86 -1.33 -16.44
N PHE A 228 -2.65 -1.72 -16.86
CA PHE A 228 -1.80 -0.82 -17.66
C PHE A 228 -2.37 -0.58 -19.06
N VAL A 229 -2.96 -1.60 -19.69
CA VAL A 229 -3.65 -1.46 -20.97
C VAL A 229 -4.83 -0.49 -20.86
N ILE A 230 -5.67 -0.63 -19.82
CA ILE A 230 -6.80 0.27 -19.58
C ILE A 230 -6.32 1.71 -19.37
N LYS A 231 -5.23 1.93 -18.63
CA LYS A 231 -4.63 3.28 -18.48
C LYS A 231 -4.19 3.88 -19.82
N ASP A 232 -3.61 3.07 -20.69
CA ASP A 232 -3.23 3.53 -22.04
C ASP A 232 -4.45 3.85 -22.90
N VAL A 233 -5.52 3.03 -22.81
CA VAL A 233 -6.80 3.31 -23.47
C VAL A 233 -7.35 4.66 -23.00
N VAL A 234 -7.49 4.85 -21.69
CA VAL A 234 -8.01 6.10 -21.11
C VAL A 234 -7.15 7.29 -21.54
N ARG A 235 -5.82 7.16 -21.47
CA ARG A 235 -4.92 8.22 -21.92
C ARG A 235 -5.12 8.57 -23.38
N GLN A 236 -5.25 7.58 -24.28
CA GLN A 236 -5.48 7.84 -25.69
C GLN A 236 -6.85 8.49 -25.94
N LEU A 237 -7.90 8.05 -25.24
CA LEU A 237 -9.23 8.64 -25.35
C LEU A 237 -9.29 10.10 -24.85
N CYS A 238 -8.54 10.44 -23.80
CA CYS A 238 -8.55 11.78 -23.21
C CYS A 238 -7.63 12.78 -23.92
N TYR A 239 -6.54 12.31 -24.55
CA TYR A 239 -5.46 13.18 -25.01
C TYR A 239 -5.12 13.02 -26.51
N THR A 240 -5.92 12.28 -27.27
CA THR A 240 -5.75 12.15 -28.73
C THR A 240 -7.10 12.20 -29.43
N ASP A 241 -7.09 12.58 -30.70
CA ASP A 241 -8.28 12.60 -31.56
C ASP A 241 -8.54 11.25 -32.28
N LEU A 242 -7.93 10.17 -31.77
CA LEU A 242 -8.06 8.84 -32.37
C LEU A 242 -9.45 8.26 -32.11
N SER A 243 -10.03 7.66 -33.13
CA SER A 243 -11.26 6.89 -32.99
C SER A 243 -11.05 5.64 -32.13
N ILE A 244 -12.10 5.11 -31.52
CA ILE A 244 -12.07 3.87 -30.75
C ILE A 244 -11.46 2.71 -31.53
N LYS A 245 -11.76 2.65 -32.86
CA LYS A 245 -11.22 1.63 -33.75
C LYS A 245 -9.70 1.75 -33.91
N GLU A 246 -9.19 2.96 -34.09
CA GLU A 246 -7.74 3.22 -34.20
C GLU A 246 -7.02 2.92 -32.88
N ILE A 247 -7.61 3.28 -31.75
CA ILE A 247 -7.08 2.93 -30.41
C ILE A 247 -7.01 1.41 -30.25
N SER A 248 -8.07 0.71 -30.64
CA SER A 248 -8.13 -0.76 -30.55
C SER A 248 -7.09 -1.47 -31.42
N LEU A 249 -6.68 -0.86 -32.53
CA LEU A 249 -5.64 -1.42 -33.41
C LEU A 249 -4.22 -1.12 -32.95
N ARG A 250 -4.04 -0.10 -32.10
CA ARG A 250 -2.73 0.30 -31.55
C ARG A 250 -2.37 -0.41 -30.24
N LEU A 251 -3.35 -0.98 -29.56
CA LEU A 251 -3.26 -1.71 -28.29
C LEU A 251 -3.52 -3.19 -28.46
#